data_cb7df740a3d11a0bb880f4d3b7cc2ad1
#
_entry.id   cb7df740a3d11a0bb880f4d3b7cc2ad1
#
_cell.length_a   1.000
_cell.length_b   1.000
_cell.length_c   1.000
_cell.angle_alpha   90.00
_cell.angle_beta   90.00
_cell.angle_gamma   90.00
#
_symmetry.space_group_name_H-M   'P 1'
#
loop_
_entity.id
_entity.type
_entity.pdbx_description
1 polymer ?
#
loop_
_entity_poly.entity_id
_entity_poly.type
_entity_poly.pdbx_seq_one_letter_code
_entity_poly.pdbx_strand_id
1 'polypeptide(L)'
;IPNYQAYRNELQDKKTSIYKQYKKTKEKAERTNDEEWIQKAAELELSYKEATDDFDKYENVLNSLREQWCAAANTENDKALADPETGLGATIGKIMTTIARMCAGDKVPYTDEKKVMEYDDKMYARAKQAQMIMASMKKKQKEYDSLWDKEGGEYDPEGVADNTEAQGELPDIPSSDGDSTDTGEAVSDSE
;
A
#
# COMPACT_ATOMS: atom_id res chain seq x y z
N ILE A 1 -10.65 -5.83 5.03
CA ILE A 1 -9.40 -5.51 5.79
C ILE A 1 -9.73 -4.74 7.09
N PRO A 2 -10.55 -3.66 7.11
CA PRO A 2 -10.77 -2.87 8.33
C PRO A 2 -11.26 -3.67 9.54
N ASN A 3 -12.19 -4.62 9.36
CA ASN A 3 -12.74 -5.42 10.45
C ASN A 3 -11.67 -6.31 11.11
N TYR A 4 -10.81 -6.95 10.31
CA TYR A 4 -9.69 -7.75 10.83
C TYR A 4 -8.67 -6.89 11.56
N GLN A 5 -8.44 -5.66 11.10
CA GLN A 5 -7.53 -4.73 11.75
C GLN A 5 -8.07 -4.27 13.10
N ALA A 6 -9.36 -3.97 13.20
CA ALA A 6 -10.01 -3.63 14.46
C ALA A 6 -9.90 -4.78 15.48
N TYR A 7 -10.27 -6.00 15.06
CA TYR A 7 -10.21 -7.17 15.93
C TYR A 7 -8.78 -7.52 16.39
N ARG A 8 -7.81 -7.43 15.48
CA ARG A 8 -6.39 -7.62 15.84
C ARG A 8 -5.92 -6.60 16.88
N ASN A 9 -6.40 -5.34 16.82
CA ASN A 9 -6.07 -4.34 17.82
C ASN A 9 -6.68 -4.68 19.19
N GLU A 10 -7.91 -5.18 19.23
CA GLU A 10 -8.55 -5.69 20.46
C GLU A 10 -7.74 -6.84 21.07
N LEU A 11 -7.28 -7.78 20.24
CA LEU A 11 -6.41 -8.87 20.70
C LEU A 11 -5.07 -8.35 21.24
N GLN A 12 -4.50 -7.30 20.67
CA GLN A 12 -3.28 -6.67 21.17
C GLN A 12 -3.51 -6.06 22.56
N ASP A 13 -4.65 -5.39 22.77
CA ASP A 13 -4.99 -4.80 24.08
C ASP A 13 -5.23 -5.88 25.12
N LYS A 14 -5.98 -6.94 24.77
CA LYS A 14 -6.21 -8.11 25.62
C LYS A 14 -4.87 -8.77 26.02
N LYS A 15 -4.01 -9.07 25.06
CA LYS A 15 -2.68 -9.64 25.29
C LYS A 15 -1.84 -8.78 26.24
N THR A 16 -1.86 -7.45 26.03
CA THR A 16 -1.12 -6.51 26.88
C THR A 16 -1.66 -6.49 28.32
N SER A 17 -2.98 -6.54 28.48
CA SER A 17 -3.63 -6.59 29.80
C SER A 17 -3.27 -7.86 30.56
N ILE A 18 -3.41 -9.02 29.92
CA ILE A 18 -3.05 -10.33 30.51
C ILE A 18 -1.57 -10.36 30.91
N TYR A 19 -0.69 -9.86 30.03
CA TYR A 19 0.75 -9.81 30.33
C TYR A 19 1.07 -8.97 31.58
N LYS A 20 0.41 -7.83 31.76
CA LYS A 20 0.58 -6.98 32.94
C LYS A 20 0.12 -7.70 34.21
N GLN A 21 -1.00 -8.43 34.15
CA GLN A 21 -1.51 -9.21 35.26
C GLN A 21 -0.58 -10.39 35.60
N TYR A 22 -0.16 -11.14 34.56
CA TYR A 22 0.80 -12.22 34.68
C TYR A 22 2.09 -11.77 35.39
N LYS A 23 2.68 -10.67 34.96
CA LYS A 23 3.91 -10.13 35.52
C LYS A 23 3.77 -9.81 37.02
N LYS A 24 2.69 -9.10 37.38
CA LYS A 24 2.40 -8.76 38.79
C LYS A 24 2.17 -10.01 39.66
N THR A 25 1.40 -10.97 39.13
CA THR A 25 1.09 -12.22 39.85
C THR A 25 2.34 -13.07 40.05
N LYS A 26 3.19 -13.16 39.01
CA LYS A 26 4.46 -13.86 39.06
C LYS A 26 5.42 -13.26 40.11
N GLU A 27 5.58 -11.93 40.10
CA GLU A 27 6.40 -11.22 41.10
C GLU A 27 5.89 -11.47 42.52
N LYS A 28 4.55 -11.56 42.70
CA LYS A 28 3.94 -11.87 44.00
C LYS A 28 4.16 -13.33 44.39
N ALA A 29 3.99 -14.27 43.45
CA ALA A 29 4.25 -15.69 43.67
C ALA A 29 5.72 -15.96 44.11
N GLU A 30 6.68 -15.34 43.41
CA GLU A 30 8.11 -15.45 43.72
C GLU A 30 8.45 -14.88 45.10
N ARG A 31 7.78 -13.81 45.54
CA ARG A 31 8.02 -13.16 46.82
C ARG A 31 7.39 -13.92 48.01
N THR A 32 6.18 -14.47 47.81
CA THR A 32 5.42 -15.12 48.91
C THR A 32 5.65 -16.63 48.95
N ASN A 33 6.07 -17.24 47.84
CA ASN A 33 6.17 -18.69 47.65
C ASN A 33 4.88 -19.45 48.01
N ASP A 34 3.73 -18.79 47.79
CA ASP A 34 2.40 -19.28 48.05
C ASP A 34 1.87 -20.04 46.83
N GLU A 35 1.36 -21.24 47.05
CA GLU A 35 0.91 -22.17 46.01
C GLU A 35 -0.27 -21.59 45.19
N GLU A 36 -1.16 -20.82 45.82
CA GLU A 36 -2.28 -20.15 45.17
C GLU A 36 -1.80 -19.12 44.12
N TRP A 37 -0.81 -18.29 44.44
CA TRP A 37 -0.23 -17.31 43.53
C TRP A 37 0.60 -17.97 42.42
N ILE A 38 1.24 -19.09 42.69
CA ILE A 38 1.97 -19.88 41.69
C ILE A 38 1.00 -20.44 40.67
N GLN A 39 -0.13 -21.03 41.14
CA GLN A 39 -1.16 -21.56 40.25
C GLN A 39 -1.81 -20.45 39.41
N LYS A 40 -2.17 -19.30 39.97
CA LYS A 40 -2.73 -18.17 39.29
C LYS A 40 -1.76 -17.58 38.25
N ALA A 41 -0.47 -17.57 38.52
CA ALA A 41 0.54 -17.15 37.56
C ALA A 41 0.62 -18.12 36.35
N ALA A 42 0.53 -19.44 36.60
CA ALA A 42 0.52 -20.46 35.56
C ALA A 42 -0.73 -20.35 34.65
N GLU A 43 -1.91 -20.08 35.21
CA GLU A 43 -3.14 -19.85 34.47
C GLU A 43 -3.06 -18.60 33.57
N LEU A 44 -2.50 -17.51 34.13
CA LEU A 44 -2.29 -16.28 33.36
C LEU A 44 -1.22 -16.45 32.25
N GLU A 45 -0.21 -17.27 32.47
CA GLU A 45 0.78 -17.60 31.46
C GLU A 45 0.14 -18.35 30.27
N LEU A 46 -0.74 -19.32 30.59
CA LEU A 46 -1.50 -20.05 29.56
C LEU A 46 -2.40 -19.11 28.77
N SER A 47 -3.19 -18.29 29.47
CA SER A 47 -4.07 -17.30 28.85
C SER A 47 -3.30 -16.28 27.99
N TYR A 48 -2.10 -15.87 28.42
CA TYR A 48 -1.23 -15.01 27.63
C TYR A 48 -0.73 -15.70 26.36
N LYS A 49 -0.40 -16.98 26.45
CA LYS A 49 0.01 -17.75 25.29
C LYS A 49 -1.14 -17.89 24.27
N GLU A 50 -2.34 -18.24 24.72
CA GLU A 50 -3.53 -18.33 23.89
C GLU A 50 -3.84 -16.98 23.20
N ALA A 51 -3.81 -15.87 23.95
CA ALA A 51 -4.01 -14.55 23.38
C ALA A 51 -2.90 -14.14 22.40
N THR A 52 -1.69 -14.69 22.55
CA THR A 52 -0.60 -14.46 21.60
C THR A 52 -0.80 -15.26 20.32
N ASP A 53 -1.19 -16.52 20.43
CA ASP A 53 -1.47 -17.39 19.27
C ASP A 53 -2.64 -16.85 18.45
N ASP A 54 -3.69 -16.35 19.09
CA ASP A 54 -4.80 -15.66 18.42
C ASP A 54 -4.34 -14.39 17.71
N PHE A 55 -3.58 -13.53 18.40
CA PHE A 55 -3.04 -12.32 17.79
C PHE A 55 -2.20 -12.64 16.55
N ASP A 56 -1.29 -13.59 16.63
CA ASP A 56 -0.42 -13.98 15.53
C ASP A 56 -1.21 -14.56 14.35
N LYS A 57 -2.28 -15.31 14.62
CA LYS A 57 -3.19 -15.82 13.60
C LYS A 57 -3.83 -14.69 12.80
N TYR A 58 -4.42 -13.69 13.47
CA TYR A 58 -5.08 -12.57 12.79
C TYR A 58 -4.09 -11.57 12.18
N GLU A 59 -2.90 -11.42 12.72
CA GLU A 59 -1.82 -10.65 12.09
C GLU A 59 -1.38 -11.29 10.77
N ASN A 60 -1.25 -12.61 10.72
CA ASN A 60 -0.92 -13.35 9.50
C ASN A 60 -2.02 -13.20 8.44
N VAL A 61 -3.29 -13.26 8.85
CA VAL A 61 -4.44 -13.03 7.95
C VAL A 61 -4.37 -11.61 7.36
N LEU A 62 -4.13 -10.61 8.20
CA LEU A 62 -4.01 -9.21 7.74
C LEU A 62 -2.86 -9.01 6.76
N ASN A 63 -1.71 -9.62 7.01
CA ASN A 63 -0.57 -9.54 6.12
C ASN A 63 -0.88 -10.19 4.77
N SER A 64 -1.49 -11.37 4.77
CA SER A 64 -1.94 -12.03 3.54
C SER A 64 -2.93 -11.17 2.73
N LEU A 65 -3.92 -10.58 3.41
CA LEU A 65 -4.89 -9.68 2.75
C LEU A 65 -4.24 -8.43 2.16
N ARG A 66 -3.25 -7.85 2.85
CA ARG A 66 -2.49 -6.71 2.34
C ARG A 66 -1.64 -7.08 1.14
N GLU A 67 -0.98 -8.24 1.17
CA GLU A 67 -0.21 -8.75 0.04
C GLU A 67 -1.08 -8.97 -1.19
N GLN A 68 -2.27 -9.55 -1.03
CA GLN A 68 -3.23 -9.75 -2.12
C GLN A 68 -3.71 -8.41 -2.69
N TRP A 69 -4.02 -7.45 -1.84
CA TRP A 69 -4.40 -6.10 -2.24
C TRP A 69 -3.29 -5.42 -3.05
N CYS A 70 -2.06 -5.46 -2.53
CA CYS A 70 -0.90 -4.91 -3.22
C CYS A 70 -0.64 -5.60 -4.57
N ALA A 71 -0.79 -6.92 -4.64
CA ALA A 71 -0.61 -7.67 -5.88
C ALA A 71 -1.64 -7.27 -6.95
N ALA A 72 -2.90 -7.09 -6.56
CA ALA A 72 -3.96 -6.65 -7.45
C ALA A 72 -3.70 -5.21 -7.96
N ALA A 73 -3.36 -4.28 -7.05
CA ALA A 73 -3.01 -2.90 -7.40
C ALA A 73 -1.80 -2.84 -8.33
N ASN A 74 -0.74 -3.61 -8.05
CA ASN A 74 0.46 -3.66 -8.88
C ASN A 74 0.16 -4.21 -10.28
N THR A 75 -0.68 -5.23 -10.38
CA THR A 75 -1.09 -5.79 -11.69
C THR A 75 -1.78 -4.73 -12.54
N GLU A 76 -2.63 -3.90 -11.96
CA GLU A 76 -3.30 -2.82 -12.68
C GLU A 76 -2.35 -1.67 -13.04
N ASN A 77 -1.43 -1.33 -12.14
CA ASN A 77 -0.34 -0.39 -12.44
C ASN A 77 0.55 -0.87 -13.60
N ASP A 78 0.88 -2.17 -13.63
CA ASP A 78 1.68 -2.75 -14.72
C ASP A 78 0.95 -2.64 -16.07
N LYS A 79 -0.37 -2.85 -16.09
CA LYS A 79 -1.19 -2.63 -17.29
C LYS A 79 -1.15 -1.16 -17.73
N ALA A 80 -1.30 -0.22 -16.80
CA ALA A 80 -1.20 1.21 -17.09
C ALA A 80 0.17 1.59 -17.65
N LEU A 81 1.25 1.06 -17.10
CA LEU A 81 2.62 1.29 -17.58
C LEU A 81 2.87 0.68 -18.98
N ALA A 82 2.20 -0.44 -19.28
CA ALA A 82 2.30 -1.13 -20.56
C ALA A 82 1.32 -0.61 -21.63
N ASP A 83 0.44 0.33 -21.30
CA ASP A 83 -0.54 0.88 -22.21
C ASP A 83 0.14 1.43 -23.48
N PRO A 84 -0.32 1.02 -24.68
CA PRO A 84 0.32 1.40 -25.93
C PRO A 84 0.16 2.88 -26.31
N GLU A 85 -0.78 3.59 -25.69
CA GLU A 85 -1.03 5.01 -25.97
C GLU A 85 -0.52 5.94 -24.86
N THR A 86 -0.67 5.54 -23.59
CA THR A 86 -0.36 6.41 -22.43
C THR A 86 0.70 5.83 -21.50
N GLY A 87 1.08 4.59 -21.69
CA GLY A 87 2.11 3.94 -20.88
C GLY A 87 3.48 4.60 -20.99
N LEU A 88 4.36 4.28 -20.08
CA LEU A 88 5.70 4.88 -20.00
C LEU A 88 6.49 4.75 -21.31
N GLY A 89 6.48 3.56 -21.91
CA GLY A 89 7.16 3.29 -23.17
C GLY A 89 6.61 4.12 -24.32
N ALA A 90 5.28 4.22 -24.42
CA ALA A 90 4.59 5.04 -25.42
C ALA A 90 4.91 6.53 -25.26
N THR A 91 4.88 7.02 -24.01
CA THR A 91 5.21 8.41 -23.68
C THR A 91 6.64 8.76 -24.09
N ILE A 92 7.63 7.93 -23.73
CA ILE A 92 9.03 8.14 -24.15
C ILE A 92 9.16 8.10 -25.66
N GLY A 93 8.48 7.16 -26.34
CA GLY A 93 8.45 7.05 -27.79
C GLY A 93 7.90 8.32 -28.48
N LYS A 94 6.79 8.86 -27.96
CA LYS A 94 6.21 10.12 -28.42
C LYS A 94 7.16 11.30 -28.24
N ILE A 95 7.81 11.41 -27.07
CA ILE A 95 8.82 12.44 -26.79
C ILE A 95 9.98 12.36 -27.80
N MET A 96 10.57 11.18 -28.00
CA MET A 96 11.68 10.99 -28.92
C MET A 96 11.29 11.27 -30.36
N THR A 97 10.08 10.90 -30.77
CA THR A 97 9.53 11.20 -32.10
C THR A 97 9.37 12.71 -32.29
N THR A 98 8.85 13.42 -31.30
CA THR A 98 8.70 14.88 -31.33
C THR A 98 10.06 15.56 -31.46
N ILE A 99 11.06 15.15 -30.67
CA ILE A 99 12.44 15.64 -30.76
C ILE A 99 13.02 15.42 -32.16
N ALA A 100 12.83 14.21 -32.72
CA ALA A 100 13.32 13.90 -34.07
C ALA A 100 12.67 14.80 -35.14
N ARG A 101 11.37 15.05 -35.05
CA ARG A 101 10.64 15.98 -35.97
C ARG A 101 11.15 17.41 -35.81
N MET A 102 11.37 17.90 -34.58
CA MET A 102 11.96 19.21 -34.33
C MET A 102 13.39 19.29 -34.88
N CYS A 103 14.25 18.32 -34.60
CA CYS A 103 15.62 18.29 -35.13
C CYS A 103 15.66 18.23 -36.66
N ALA A 104 14.63 17.66 -37.32
CA ALA A 104 14.47 17.68 -38.74
C ALA A 104 14.01 19.06 -39.33
N GLY A 105 13.72 20.03 -38.46
CA GLY A 105 13.25 21.37 -38.85
C GLY A 105 11.78 21.42 -39.22
N ASP A 106 11.00 20.42 -38.82
CA ASP A 106 9.57 20.35 -39.12
C ASP A 106 8.74 21.05 -38.03
N LYS A 107 7.50 21.37 -38.36
CA LYS A 107 6.55 21.97 -37.40
C LYS A 107 5.87 20.87 -36.62
N VAL A 108 5.92 20.98 -35.32
CA VAL A 108 5.20 20.12 -34.37
C VAL A 108 4.22 20.96 -33.56
N PRO A 109 3.11 20.38 -33.06
CA PRO A 109 2.17 21.09 -32.19
C PRO A 109 2.86 21.60 -30.93
N TYR A 110 2.43 22.75 -30.43
CA TYR A 110 2.96 23.34 -29.21
C TYR A 110 2.71 22.43 -27.97
N THR A 111 1.61 21.68 -27.95
CA THR A 111 1.29 20.70 -26.92
C THR A 111 2.38 19.63 -26.81
N ASP A 112 2.88 19.15 -27.95
CA ASP A 112 3.93 18.15 -28.04
C ASP A 112 5.29 18.73 -27.63
N GLU A 113 5.59 19.98 -28.07
CA GLU A 113 6.80 20.68 -27.63
C GLU A 113 6.82 20.87 -26.11
N LYS A 114 5.66 21.21 -25.52
CA LYS A 114 5.53 21.36 -24.06
C LYS A 114 5.82 20.07 -23.32
N LYS A 115 5.37 18.92 -23.84
CA LYS A 115 5.69 17.60 -23.26
C LYS A 115 7.17 17.28 -23.29
N VAL A 116 7.89 17.64 -24.35
CA VAL A 116 9.35 17.51 -24.42
C VAL A 116 10.04 18.40 -23.38
N MET A 117 9.57 19.64 -23.21
CA MET A 117 10.11 20.59 -22.24
C MET A 117 9.88 20.10 -20.78
N GLU A 118 8.68 19.58 -20.49
CA GLU A 118 8.35 19.00 -19.18
C GLU A 118 9.20 17.77 -18.87
N TYR A 119 9.57 16.98 -19.88
CA TYR A 119 10.40 15.79 -19.73
C TYR A 119 11.88 16.13 -19.49
N ASP A 120 12.46 16.99 -20.37
CA ASP A 120 13.86 17.44 -20.24
C ASP A 120 14.04 18.79 -20.94
N ASP A 121 14.19 19.82 -20.14
CA ASP A 121 14.38 21.21 -20.54
C ASP A 121 15.61 21.43 -21.44
N LYS A 122 16.71 20.73 -21.13
CA LYS A 122 17.96 20.82 -21.91
C LYS A 122 17.83 20.12 -23.26
N MET A 123 17.15 19.00 -23.29
CA MET A 123 16.84 18.29 -24.54
C MET A 123 15.94 19.13 -25.43
N TYR A 124 14.89 19.72 -24.87
CA TYR A 124 14.02 20.65 -25.58
C TYR A 124 14.80 21.82 -26.19
N ALA A 125 15.63 22.51 -25.41
CA ALA A 125 16.42 23.65 -25.86
C ALA A 125 17.32 23.28 -27.06
N ARG A 126 17.97 22.13 -27.01
CA ARG A 126 18.81 21.61 -28.11
C ARG A 126 17.99 21.28 -29.35
N ALA A 127 16.84 20.60 -29.18
CA ALA A 127 15.94 20.26 -30.27
C ALA A 127 15.37 21.51 -30.92
N LYS A 128 15.01 22.53 -30.13
CA LYS A 128 14.52 23.84 -30.62
C LYS A 128 15.57 24.61 -31.41
N GLN A 129 16.81 24.63 -30.94
CA GLN A 129 17.93 25.21 -31.67
C GLN A 129 18.16 24.50 -33.00
N ALA A 130 18.18 23.16 -33.00
CA ALA A 130 18.31 22.37 -34.23
C ALA A 130 17.15 22.63 -35.19
N GLN A 131 15.90 22.72 -34.69
CA GLN A 131 14.71 23.05 -35.47
C GLN A 131 14.86 24.37 -36.21
N MET A 132 15.32 25.41 -35.51
CA MET A 132 15.48 26.74 -36.14
C MET A 132 16.52 26.72 -37.24
N ILE A 133 17.66 26.05 -37.05
CA ILE A 133 18.72 25.92 -38.05
C ILE A 133 18.23 25.16 -39.27
N MET A 134 17.63 23.98 -39.07
CA MET A 134 17.16 23.13 -40.17
C MET A 134 15.98 23.72 -40.88
N ALA A 135 15.07 24.41 -40.20
CA ALA A 135 13.94 25.10 -40.78
C ALA A 135 14.38 26.20 -41.74
N SER A 136 15.48 26.93 -41.43
CA SER A 136 16.02 27.95 -42.31
C SER A 136 16.62 27.41 -43.62
N MET A 137 17.03 26.13 -43.61
CA MET A 137 17.61 25.45 -44.77
C MET A 137 16.57 24.73 -45.64
N LYS A 138 15.39 24.44 -45.08
CA LYS A 138 14.32 23.72 -45.80
C LYS A 138 13.46 24.63 -46.66
N LYS A 139 13.20 24.18 -47.89
CA LYS A 139 12.23 24.86 -48.77
C LYS A 139 10.76 24.64 -48.34
N LYS A 140 10.46 23.54 -47.70
CA LYS A 140 9.12 23.18 -47.19
C LYS A 140 9.25 22.37 -45.91
N GLN A 141 8.61 22.84 -44.84
CA GLN A 141 8.49 22.13 -43.58
C GLN A 141 7.27 21.21 -43.64
N LYS A 142 7.39 20.04 -43.00
CA LYS A 142 6.22 19.18 -42.73
C LYS A 142 5.52 19.70 -41.48
N GLU A 143 4.22 19.54 -41.46
CA GLU A 143 3.35 19.77 -40.31
C GLU A 143 2.81 18.44 -39.84
N TYR A 144 2.71 18.26 -38.53
CA TYR A 144 2.25 17.01 -37.88
C TYR A 144 1.12 17.32 -36.91
N ASP A 145 0.21 16.36 -36.76
CA ASP A 145 -0.79 16.35 -35.70
C ASP A 145 -0.15 15.95 -34.38
N SER A 146 -0.82 16.24 -33.27
CA SER A 146 -0.36 15.88 -31.94
C SER A 146 -0.29 14.38 -31.79
N LEU A 147 0.76 13.92 -31.09
CA LEU A 147 0.92 12.52 -30.70
C LEU A 147 0.15 12.19 -29.41
N TRP A 148 -0.35 13.20 -28.71
CA TRP A 148 -1.07 13.06 -27.44
C TRP A 148 -2.59 13.19 -27.55
N ASP A 149 -3.15 13.27 -28.76
CA ASP A 149 -4.60 13.37 -29.01
C ASP A 149 -5.35 12.03 -28.79
N LYS A 150 -4.61 10.94 -28.59
CA LYS A 150 -5.20 9.63 -28.31
C LYS A 150 -5.29 9.40 -26.81
N GLU A 151 -6.45 8.97 -26.37
CA GLU A 151 -6.70 8.55 -25.00
C GLU A 151 -6.25 7.10 -24.82
N GLY A 152 -5.66 6.81 -23.67
CA GLY A 152 -5.31 5.44 -23.24
C GLY A 152 -6.46 4.76 -22.52
N GLY A 153 -6.21 3.56 -21.97
CA GLY A 153 -7.15 2.88 -21.11
C GLY A 153 -7.38 3.64 -19.80
N GLU A 154 -8.53 3.43 -19.19
CA GLU A 154 -8.78 3.86 -17.82
C GLU A 154 -8.23 2.79 -16.87
N TYR A 155 -7.39 3.19 -15.92
CA TYR A 155 -6.76 2.30 -14.94
C TYR A 155 -7.05 2.82 -13.54
N ASP A 156 -7.60 1.95 -12.69
CA ASP A 156 -7.91 2.25 -11.29
C ASP A 156 -7.32 1.17 -10.37
N PRO A 157 -6.03 1.28 -10.03
CA PRO A 157 -5.35 0.29 -9.20
C PRO A 157 -5.97 0.11 -7.81
N GLU A 158 -6.42 1.19 -7.20
CA GLU A 158 -7.04 1.14 -5.86
C GLU A 158 -8.42 0.51 -5.95
N GLY A 159 -9.26 0.94 -6.89
CA GLY A 159 -10.59 0.39 -7.07
C GLY A 159 -10.58 -1.09 -7.46
N VAL A 160 -9.63 -1.52 -8.30
CA VAL A 160 -9.46 -2.96 -8.64
C VAL A 160 -9.04 -3.75 -7.41
N ALA A 161 -8.08 -3.23 -6.63
CA ALA A 161 -7.60 -3.89 -5.42
C ALA A 161 -8.68 -3.97 -4.33
N ASP A 162 -9.47 -2.90 -4.14
CA ASP A 162 -10.55 -2.84 -3.16
C ASP A 162 -11.71 -3.80 -3.50
N ASN A 163 -11.95 -4.05 -4.79
CA ASN A 163 -13.00 -4.96 -5.27
C ASN A 163 -12.50 -6.39 -5.52
N THR A 164 -11.21 -6.67 -5.31
CA THR A 164 -10.66 -8.02 -5.45
C THR A 164 -11.08 -8.88 -4.25
N GLU A 165 -11.73 -10.02 -4.53
CA GLU A 165 -12.09 -10.98 -3.48
C GLU A 165 -10.84 -11.59 -2.85
N ALA A 166 -10.86 -11.67 -1.51
CA ALA A 166 -9.79 -12.31 -0.75
C ALA A 166 -9.72 -13.80 -1.07
N GLN A 167 -8.52 -14.29 -1.31
CA GLN A 167 -8.26 -15.70 -1.55
C GLN A 167 -7.82 -16.39 -0.25
N GLY A 168 -8.34 -17.63 -0.05
CA GLY A 168 -8.03 -18.45 1.10
C GLY A 168 -9.13 -18.47 2.15
N GLU A 169 -8.97 -19.32 3.16
CA GLU A 169 -9.90 -19.41 4.29
C GLU A 169 -9.65 -18.23 5.23
N LEU A 170 -10.67 -17.40 5.37
CA LEU A 170 -10.65 -16.29 6.34
C LEU A 170 -11.31 -16.79 7.64
N PRO A 171 -10.64 -16.68 8.81
CA PRO A 171 -11.25 -17.02 10.07
C PRO A 171 -12.38 -16.04 10.40
N ASP A 172 -13.46 -16.55 10.96
CA ASP A 172 -14.55 -15.70 11.45
C ASP A 172 -14.04 -14.79 12.58
N ILE A 173 -14.45 -13.53 12.52
CA ILE A 173 -14.25 -12.61 13.63
C ILE A 173 -15.38 -12.86 14.62
N PRO A 174 -15.09 -13.27 15.89
CA PRO A 174 -16.11 -13.43 16.89
C PRO A 174 -16.94 -12.14 17.04
N SER A 175 -18.25 -12.28 16.99
CA SER A 175 -19.13 -11.14 17.30
C SER A 175 -18.90 -10.70 18.75
N SER A 176 -18.70 -9.42 18.98
CA SER A 176 -18.53 -8.89 20.34
C SER A 176 -19.90 -8.79 21.05
N ASP A 177 -20.67 -9.87 21.03
CA ASP A 177 -21.84 -10.00 21.90
C ASP A 177 -21.39 -10.56 23.24
N GLY A 178 -21.07 -9.63 24.14
CA GLY A 178 -21.23 -9.73 25.57
C GLY A 178 -20.71 -11.00 26.26
N ASP A 179 -19.39 -11.13 26.43
CA ASP A 179 -18.88 -11.77 27.65
C ASP A 179 -17.85 -10.85 28.32
N SER A 180 -18.39 -9.80 28.97
CA SER A 180 -17.69 -9.10 30.04
C SER A 180 -17.71 -10.02 31.24
N THR A 181 -16.81 -10.99 31.28
CA THR A 181 -16.40 -11.56 32.56
C THR A 181 -15.63 -10.48 33.30
N ASP A 182 -16.43 -9.67 34.00
CA ASP A 182 -16.00 -8.82 35.09
C ASP A 182 -15.36 -9.70 36.18
N THR A 183 -14.06 -9.89 36.09
CA THR A 183 -13.24 -10.31 37.21
C THR A 183 -12.56 -9.10 37.81
N GLY A 184 -13.39 -8.12 38.14
CA GLY A 184 -13.02 -6.95 38.93
C GLY A 184 -13.11 -7.26 40.41
N GLU A 185 -12.26 -8.11 40.95
CA GLU A 185 -12.00 -8.09 42.40
C GLU A 185 -10.97 -7.00 42.68
N ALA A 186 -11.49 -5.87 43.13
CA ALA A 186 -10.72 -4.81 43.72
C ALA A 186 -9.99 -5.38 44.96
N VAL A 187 -8.67 -5.53 44.85
CA VAL A 187 -7.83 -5.77 46.01
C VAL A 187 -7.76 -4.45 46.78
N SER A 188 -8.58 -4.33 47.81
CA SER A 188 -8.45 -3.26 48.80
C SER A 188 -7.13 -3.47 49.55
N ASP A 189 -6.24 -2.52 49.40
CA ASP A 189 -5.11 -2.33 50.30
C ASP A 189 -5.65 -1.94 51.69
N SER A 190 -5.46 -2.77 52.66
CA SER A 190 -5.47 -2.37 54.06
C SER A 190 -4.24 -2.98 54.75
N GLU A 191 -3.37 -2.05 55.13
CA GLU A 191 -2.30 -2.10 56.15
C GLU A 191 -1.43 -3.33 56.26
#